data_52e9cb204f7b83c2d290f9093076a1ca
#
_entry.id   52e9cb204f7b83c2d290f9093076a1ca
#
_cell.length_a   1.000
_cell.length_b   1.000
_cell.length_c   1.000
_cell.angle_alpha   90.00
_cell.angle_beta   90.00
_cell.angle_gamma   90.00
#
_symmetry.space_group_name_H-M   'P 1'
#
loop_
_entity.id
_entity.type
_entity.pdbx_description
1 polymer ?
#
loop_
_entity_poly.entity_id
_entity_poly.type
_entity_poly.pdbx_seq_one_letter_code
_entity_poly.pdbx_strand_id
1 'polypeptide(L)'
;MSPKSANSTPTTTPKAKARPKPKRKAKRRRVNPALAWARRLARYRPRLLEDTLDALASIYGPQVWRRRLDPTSELILTILTQNSADTNAEKAFVALRAAYPSGLPDEIHEPGVGWGGDGLPPGAPPDWPAVEAAPLAELIDVIRPGGLAPTKAPRLQATLRRIREERGDHSLEFLGDMAPLAARDWLTTIPGIGKKTASVLLLFCFNHPLMPVDRHVERVAKRIGLVPAKALPDLATDQFNAMLAGFPERTYEAHVLLIHHGRAICQARSPKHDLCPIRDRCSFVDPKAP
;
A
#
# COMPACT_ATOMS: atom_id res chain seq x y z
N MET A 1 67.82 -49.64 58.09
CA MET A 1 67.48 -48.49 58.92
C MET A 1 66.53 -47.66 58.14
N SER A 2 65.23 -47.67 58.49
CA SER A 2 64.15 -46.88 57.91
C SER A 2 64.05 -45.54 58.64
N PRO A 3 63.59 -44.45 57.99
CA PRO A 3 62.76 -43.48 58.68
C PRO A 3 61.36 -43.27 58.05
N LYS A 4 60.47 -43.43 58.91
CA LYS A 4 59.18 -42.77 59.22
C LYS A 4 58.51 -41.92 58.12
N SER A 5 57.29 -42.42 57.81
CA SER A 5 56.21 -41.70 57.14
C SER A 5 55.74 -40.47 57.91
N ALA A 6 55.53 -39.34 57.22
CA ALA A 6 54.84 -38.16 57.70
C ALA A 6 53.45 -38.11 57.07
N ASN A 7 52.46 -38.14 57.93
CA ASN A 7 51.01 -38.06 57.65
C ASN A 7 50.67 -36.60 57.29
N SER A 8 50.15 -36.35 56.08
CA SER A 8 49.60 -35.04 55.70
C SER A 8 48.07 -35.12 55.58
N THR A 9 47.41 -34.45 56.47
CA THR A 9 45.96 -34.25 56.54
C THR A 9 45.49 -33.41 55.34
N PRO A 10 44.39 -33.73 54.67
CA PRO A 10 43.86 -32.91 53.59
C PRO A 10 43.03 -31.74 54.13
N THR A 11 43.44 -30.53 53.79
CA THR A 11 42.74 -29.28 54.06
C THR A 11 41.54 -29.15 53.11
N THR A 12 40.33 -29.21 53.65
CA THR A 12 39.08 -28.98 52.89
C THR A 12 38.84 -27.47 52.72
N THR A 13 38.95 -27.03 51.46
CA THR A 13 38.58 -25.65 51.05
C THR A 13 37.08 -25.50 50.99
N PRO A 14 36.48 -24.43 51.50
CA PRO A 14 35.00 -24.23 51.47
C PRO A 14 34.54 -23.92 50.03
N LYS A 15 33.60 -24.66 49.49
CA LYS A 15 32.90 -24.38 48.22
C LYS A 15 32.17 -23.02 48.29
N ALA A 16 32.63 -22.09 47.51
CA ALA A 16 31.97 -20.79 47.31
C ALA A 16 30.55 -20.99 46.79
N LYS A 17 29.56 -20.45 47.51
CA LYS A 17 28.16 -20.44 47.09
C LYS A 17 28.01 -19.63 45.79
N ALA A 18 27.55 -20.28 44.73
CA ALA A 18 27.29 -19.63 43.44
C ALA A 18 26.25 -18.51 43.59
N ARG A 19 26.60 -17.30 43.15
CA ARG A 19 25.67 -16.17 43.09
C ARG A 19 24.49 -16.50 42.17
N PRO A 20 23.24 -16.22 42.57
CA PRO A 20 22.09 -16.44 41.70
C PRO A 20 22.19 -15.58 40.45
N LYS A 21 22.03 -16.20 39.28
CA LYS A 21 21.98 -15.51 37.98
C LYS A 21 20.83 -14.50 37.96
N PRO A 22 21.04 -13.26 37.48
CA PRO A 22 19.99 -12.25 37.43
C PRO A 22 18.83 -12.77 36.56
N LYS A 23 17.62 -12.73 37.08
CA LYS A 23 16.39 -13.10 36.38
C LYS A 23 16.27 -12.20 35.12
N ARG A 24 16.33 -12.80 33.94
CA ARG A 24 16.12 -12.16 32.65
C ARG A 24 14.75 -11.47 32.69
N LYS A 25 14.72 -10.14 32.77
CA LYS A 25 13.48 -9.33 32.69
C LYS A 25 12.77 -9.74 31.40
N ALA A 26 11.56 -10.29 31.50
CA ALA A 26 10.73 -10.62 30.36
C ALA A 26 10.63 -9.37 29.46
N LYS A 27 11.03 -9.48 28.20
CA LYS A 27 10.90 -8.40 27.21
C LYS A 27 9.41 -8.05 27.15
N ARG A 28 9.01 -6.89 27.66
CA ARG A 28 7.65 -6.35 27.46
C ARG A 28 7.35 -6.45 25.97
N ARG A 29 6.33 -7.20 25.60
CA ARG A 29 5.83 -7.34 24.23
C ARG A 29 5.57 -5.90 23.71
N ARG A 30 6.38 -5.43 22.76
CA ARG A 30 6.19 -4.10 22.17
C ARG A 30 4.80 -4.09 21.52
N VAL A 31 3.93 -3.23 22.00
CA VAL A 31 2.59 -3.05 21.41
C VAL A 31 2.79 -2.51 20.00
N ASN A 32 2.13 -3.12 19.01
CA ASN A 32 2.15 -2.63 17.64
C ASN A 32 1.61 -1.18 17.60
N PRO A 33 2.39 -0.20 17.12
CA PRO A 33 1.99 1.22 17.16
C PRO A 33 0.70 1.49 16.38
N ALA A 34 0.45 0.76 15.29
CA ALA A 34 -0.75 0.91 14.47
C ALA A 34 -2.00 0.44 15.22
N LEU A 35 -1.94 -0.73 15.86
CA LEU A 35 -3.04 -1.24 16.71
C LEU A 35 -3.28 -0.35 17.94
N ALA A 36 -2.20 0.18 18.54
CA ALA A 36 -2.33 1.09 19.67
C ALA A 36 -3.06 2.38 19.27
N TRP A 37 -2.75 2.91 18.08
CA TRP A 37 -3.44 4.08 17.54
C TRP A 37 -4.91 3.79 17.22
N ALA A 38 -5.21 2.71 16.50
CA ALA A 38 -6.58 2.32 16.16
C ALA A 38 -7.46 2.18 17.42
N ARG A 39 -6.95 1.49 18.46
CA ARG A 39 -7.64 1.39 19.76
C ARG A 39 -7.84 2.73 20.45
N ARG A 40 -6.84 3.60 20.39
CA ARG A 40 -6.95 4.95 20.94
C ARG A 40 -8.03 5.74 20.21
N LEU A 41 -8.01 5.73 18.87
CA LEU A 41 -9.01 6.42 18.07
C LEU A 41 -10.42 5.93 18.37
N ALA A 42 -10.63 4.61 18.37
CA ALA A 42 -11.92 4.00 18.69
C ALA A 42 -12.43 4.37 20.09
N ARG A 43 -11.53 4.65 21.07
CA ARG A 43 -11.92 5.07 22.41
C ARG A 43 -12.31 6.56 22.50
N TYR A 44 -11.55 7.44 21.82
CA TYR A 44 -11.69 8.90 22.00
C TYR A 44 -12.51 9.56 20.90
N ARG A 45 -12.57 8.95 19.73
CA ARG A 45 -13.36 9.39 18.57
C ARG A 45 -14.04 8.18 17.91
N PRO A 46 -15.00 7.56 18.62
CA PRO A 46 -15.69 6.38 18.11
C PRO A 46 -16.38 6.73 16.79
N ARG A 47 -16.37 5.80 15.85
CA ARG A 47 -16.99 5.94 14.53
C ARG A 47 -16.44 7.05 13.63
N LEU A 48 -15.31 7.71 13.99
CA LEU A 48 -14.78 8.78 13.15
C LEU A 48 -14.53 8.35 11.70
N LEU A 49 -14.02 7.13 11.49
CA LEU A 49 -13.77 6.62 10.14
C LEU A 49 -15.10 6.31 9.44
N GLU A 50 -15.99 5.54 10.06
CA GLU A 50 -17.30 5.20 9.50
C GLU A 50 -18.12 6.45 9.15
N ASP A 51 -18.26 7.36 10.11
CA ASP A 51 -19.01 8.60 9.91
C ASP A 51 -18.37 9.50 8.82
N THR A 52 -17.04 9.46 8.70
CA THR A 52 -16.34 10.13 7.59
C THR A 52 -16.73 9.50 6.25
N LEU A 53 -16.69 8.17 6.15
CA LEU A 53 -17.03 7.47 4.92
C LEU A 53 -18.50 7.68 4.55
N ASP A 54 -19.41 7.61 5.52
CA ASP A 54 -20.84 7.82 5.31
C ASP A 54 -21.12 9.25 4.80
N ALA A 55 -20.49 10.26 5.40
CA ALA A 55 -20.61 11.65 4.95
C ALA A 55 -20.01 11.89 3.56
N LEU A 56 -18.92 11.23 3.21
CA LEU A 56 -18.32 11.32 1.87
C LEU A 56 -19.18 10.57 0.84
N ALA A 57 -19.71 9.41 1.18
CA ALA A 57 -20.60 8.64 0.30
C ALA A 57 -21.91 9.38 -0.01
N SER A 58 -22.42 10.23 0.90
CA SER A 58 -23.60 11.07 0.65
C SER A 58 -23.38 12.10 -0.47
N ILE A 59 -22.14 12.51 -0.73
CA ILE A 59 -21.80 13.46 -1.79
C ILE A 59 -21.31 12.78 -3.07
N TYR A 60 -20.43 11.77 -2.92
CA TYR A 60 -19.77 11.13 -4.07
C TYR A 60 -20.47 9.84 -4.52
N GLY A 61 -21.52 9.43 -3.82
CA GLY A 61 -22.19 8.14 -4.01
C GLY A 61 -21.42 6.96 -3.39
N PRO A 62 -22.09 5.82 -3.21
CA PRO A 62 -21.46 4.60 -2.73
C PRO A 62 -20.44 4.08 -3.76
N GLN A 63 -19.30 3.61 -3.28
CA GLN A 63 -18.24 3.10 -4.13
C GLN A 63 -18.24 1.57 -4.09
N VAL A 64 -18.72 0.95 -5.15
CA VAL A 64 -18.76 -0.50 -5.28
C VAL A 64 -17.53 -0.98 -6.01
N TRP A 65 -16.84 -1.97 -5.43
CA TRP A 65 -15.65 -2.54 -6.06
C TRP A 65 -16.02 -3.25 -7.36
N ARG A 66 -15.22 -2.98 -8.38
CA ARG A 66 -15.19 -3.72 -9.64
C ARG A 66 -13.76 -3.80 -10.11
N ARG A 67 -13.38 -4.96 -10.64
CA ARG A 67 -12.05 -5.13 -11.22
C ARG A 67 -11.95 -4.26 -12.47
N ARG A 68 -10.88 -3.46 -12.54
CA ARG A 68 -10.66 -2.54 -13.65
C ARG A 68 -9.81 -3.16 -14.77
N LEU A 69 -8.69 -3.76 -14.42
CA LEU A 69 -7.69 -4.33 -15.33
C LEU A 69 -7.27 -5.72 -14.86
N ASP A 70 -6.66 -6.50 -15.75
CA ASP A 70 -5.87 -7.63 -15.31
C ASP A 70 -4.71 -7.16 -14.40
N PRO A 71 -4.20 -8.01 -13.49
CA PRO A 71 -3.27 -7.55 -12.47
C PRO A 71 -1.93 -7.06 -13.03
N THR A 72 -1.47 -7.59 -14.15
CA THR A 72 -0.22 -7.16 -14.77
C THR A 72 -0.39 -5.78 -15.40
N SER A 73 -1.47 -5.56 -16.12
CA SER A 73 -1.86 -4.23 -16.63
C SER A 73 -1.98 -3.20 -15.50
N GLU A 74 -2.65 -3.56 -14.40
CA GLU A 74 -2.80 -2.66 -13.24
C GLU A 74 -1.45 -2.31 -12.62
N LEU A 75 -0.54 -3.29 -12.48
CA LEU A 75 0.81 -3.05 -11.95
C LEU A 75 1.59 -2.08 -12.84
N ILE A 76 1.61 -2.35 -14.15
CA ILE A 76 2.33 -1.51 -15.12
C ILE A 76 1.75 -0.10 -15.15
N LEU A 77 0.42 0.05 -15.20
CA LEU A 77 -0.23 1.36 -15.13
C LEU A 77 0.13 2.08 -13.82
N THR A 78 0.13 1.37 -12.68
CA THR A 78 0.52 1.96 -11.39
C THR A 78 1.98 2.43 -11.38
N ILE A 79 2.89 1.71 -12.04
CA ILE A 79 4.29 2.17 -12.21
C ILE A 79 4.33 3.44 -13.09
N LEU A 80 3.53 3.49 -14.15
CA LEU A 80 3.44 4.67 -15.02
C LEU A 80 2.90 5.91 -14.29
N THR A 81 2.01 5.74 -13.29
CA THR A 81 1.51 6.87 -12.46
C THR A 81 2.54 7.41 -11.47
N GLN A 82 3.63 6.68 -11.19
CA GLN A 82 4.63 7.14 -10.21
C GLN A 82 5.26 8.48 -10.65
N ASN A 83 5.13 9.50 -9.80
CA ASN A 83 5.63 10.86 -10.05
C ASN A 83 5.14 11.49 -11.37
N SER A 84 3.94 11.12 -11.83
CA SER A 84 3.28 11.65 -13.01
C SER A 84 1.81 11.88 -12.75
N ALA A 85 1.15 12.70 -13.58
CA ALA A 85 -0.29 12.80 -13.57
C ALA A 85 -0.94 11.53 -14.12
N ASP A 86 -2.08 11.14 -13.57
CA ASP A 86 -2.80 9.92 -13.97
C ASP A 86 -3.14 9.93 -15.46
N THR A 87 -3.61 11.06 -15.99
CA THR A 87 -3.90 11.24 -17.42
C THR A 87 -2.70 11.01 -18.35
N ASN A 88 -1.49 11.35 -17.89
CA ASN A 88 -0.28 11.08 -18.66
C ASN A 88 0.08 9.58 -18.64
N ALA A 89 -0.10 8.91 -17.48
CA ALA A 89 0.11 7.49 -17.35
C ALA A 89 -0.88 6.69 -18.21
N GLU A 90 -2.14 7.10 -18.26
CA GLU A 90 -3.17 6.52 -19.13
C GLU A 90 -2.78 6.65 -20.62
N LYS A 91 -2.31 7.82 -21.06
CA LYS A 91 -1.81 8.02 -22.43
C LYS A 91 -0.64 7.08 -22.76
N ALA A 92 0.30 6.90 -21.84
CA ALA A 92 1.42 5.98 -22.02
C ALA A 92 0.95 4.52 -22.06
N PHE A 93 -0.04 4.15 -21.27
CA PHE A 93 -0.60 2.80 -21.28
C PHE A 93 -1.37 2.50 -22.58
N VAL A 94 -2.13 3.46 -23.10
CA VAL A 94 -2.78 3.35 -24.41
C VAL A 94 -1.74 3.21 -25.51
N ALA A 95 -0.63 3.97 -25.44
CA ALA A 95 0.46 3.83 -26.41
C ALA A 95 1.14 2.44 -26.35
N LEU A 96 1.29 1.85 -25.14
CA LEU A 96 1.77 0.46 -25.00
C LEU A 96 0.84 -0.55 -25.68
N ARG A 97 -0.49 -0.43 -25.49
CA ARG A 97 -1.47 -1.28 -26.15
C ARG A 97 -1.37 -1.20 -27.68
N ALA A 98 -1.20 0.01 -28.20
CA ALA A 98 -1.09 0.24 -29.64
C ALA A 98 0.22 -0.28 -30.23
N ALA A 99 1.34 -0.13 -29.51
CA ALA A 99 2.66 -0.56 -30.00
C ALA A 99 2.89 -2.07 -29.85
N TYR A 100 2.28 -2.69 -28.84
CA TYR A 100 2.46 -4.12 -28.52
C TYR A 100 1.10 -4.81 -28.36
N PRO A 101 0.32 -5.00 -29.43
CA PRO A 101 -1.01 -5.62 -29.35
C PRO A 101 -0.91 -7.11 -29.04
N SER A 102 -1.64 -7.58 -28.03
CA SER A 102 -1.65 -9.00 -27.63
C SER A 102 -2.55 -9.88 -28.50
N GLY A 103 -3.46 -9.30 -29.29
CA GLY A 103 -4.47 -10.04 -30.02
C GLY A 103 -5.57 -10.66 -29.12
N LEU A 104 -5.58 -10.38 -27.84
CA LEU A 104 -6.64 -10.80 -26.91
C LEU A 104 -7.89 -9.94 -27.09
N PRO A 105 -9.06 -10.40 -26.61
CA PRO A 105 -10.28 -9.59 -26.59
C PRO A 105 -10.09 -8.31 -25.77
N ASP A 106 -10.79 -7.26 -26.18
CA ASP A 106 -10.80 -6.00 -25.43
C ASP A 106 -11.42 -6.19 -24.05
N GLU A 107 -10.71 -5.70 -23.04
CA GLU A 107 -11.27 -5.55 -21.69
C GLU A 107 -12.19 -4.33 -21.66
N ILE A 108 -13.43 -4.54 -21.22
CA ILE A 108 -14.41 -3.46 -21.04
C ILE A 108 -14.20 -2.85 -19.67
N HIS A 109 -13.79 -1.58 -19.64
CA HIS A 109 -13.65 -0.82 -18.41
C HIS A 109 -14.83 0.11 -18.24
N GLU A 110 -15.50 0.05 -17.09
CA GLU A 110 -16.53 1.04 -16.79
C GLU A 110 -15.86 2.42 -16.55
N PRO A 111 -16.36 3.50 -17.19
CA PRO A 111 -15.86 4.84 -16.96
C PRO A 111 -15.96 5.25 -15.48
N GLY A 112 -14.95 5.94 -14.97
CA GLY A 112 -15.01 6.56 -13.65
C GLY A 112 -14.58 5.67 -12.48
N VAL A 113 -14.15 4.43 -12.70
CA VAL A 113 -13.63 3.57 -11.62
C VAL A 113 -12.19 3.98 -11.27
N GLY A 114 -12.05 4.81 -10.25
CA GLY A 114 -10.86 4.81 -9.39
C GLY A 114 -9.78 5.85 -9.60
N TRP A 115 -9.63 6.56 -10.72
CA TRP A 115 -8.43 7.40 -10.91
C TRP A 115 -8.65 8.88 -11.28
N GLY A 116 -9.86 9.36 -11.48
CA GLY A 116 -10.14 10.80 -11.65
C GLY A 116 -9.68 11.41 -13.00
N GLY A 117 -9.47 10.57 -14.01
CA GLY A 117 -9.42 10.93 -15.42
C GLY A 117 -10.69 10.44 -16.13
N ASP A 118 -10.77 10.62 -17.43
CA ASP A 118 -11.88 10.09 -18.26
C ASP A 118 -11.88 8.55 -18.33
N GLY A 119 -10.93 7.92 -17.66
CA GLY A 119 -10.69 6.47 -17.63
C GLY A 119 -9.91 5.98 -18.85
N LEU A 120 -9.42 4.73 -18.75
CA LEU A 120 -8.82 4.08 -19.91
C LEU A 120 -9.91 3.69 -20.90
N PRO A 121 -9.72 3.91 -22.21
CA PRO A 121 -10.62 3.35 -23.22
C PRO A 121 -10.59 1.80 -23.15
N PRO A 122 -11.68 1.13 -23.57
CA PRO A 122 -11.65 -0.30 -23.78
C PRO A 122 -10.45 -0.72 -24.62
N GLY A 123 -9.89 -1.88 -24.37
CA GLY A 123 -8.75 -2.38 -25.13
C GLY A 123 -8.08 -3.57 -24.46
N ALA A 124 -7.56 -4.47 -25.24
CA ALA A 124 -6.81 -5.62 -24.77
C ALA A 124 -5.54 -5.21 -24.00
N PRO A 125 -5.06 -6.05 -23.08
CA PRO A 125 -3.74 -5.84 -22.47
C PRO A 125 -2.64 -5.85 -23.54
N PRO A 126 -1.50 -5.17 -23.32
CA PRO A 126 -0.34 -5.31 -24.18
C PRO A 126 0.20 -6.77 -24.21
N ASP A 127 0.91 -7.13 -25.29
CA ASP A 127 1.74 -8.32 -25.33
C ASP A 127 2.95 -8.13 -24.40
N TRP A 128 2.84 -8.63 -23.17
CA TRP A 128 3.87 -8.47 -22.15
C TRP A 128 5.21 -9.09 -22.50
N PRO A 129 5.27 -10.29 -23.13
CA PRO A 129 6.50 -10.82 -23.73
C PRO A 129 7.17 -9.84 -24.69
N ALA A 130 6.40 -9.23 -25.60
CA ALA A 130 6.92 -8.26 -26.56
C ALA A 130 7.43 -6.98 -25.86
N VAL A 131 6.70 -6.48 -24.85
CA VAL A 131 7.13 -5.31 -24.04
C VAL A 131 8.43 -5.62 -23.29
N GLU A 132 8.57 -6.81 -22.70
CA GLU A 132 9.80 -7.21 -22.00
C GLU A 132 10.99 -7.29 -22.95
N ALA A 133 10.80 -7.82 -24.17
CA ALA A 133 11.85 -8.04 -25.16
C ALA A 133 12.17 -6.79 -26.00
N ALA A 134 11.34 -5.75 -25.95
CA ALA A 134 11.48 -4.56 -26.78
C ALA A 134 12.84 -3.89 -26.60
N PRO A 135 13.44 -3.30 -27.65
CA PRO A 135 14.59 -2.41 -27.51
C PRO A 135 14.26 -1.28 -26.53
N LEU A 136 15.15 -1.05 -25.56
CA LEU A 136 14.88 -0.05 -24.49
C LEU A 136 14.59 1.34 -25.05
N ALA A 137 15.27 1.76 -26.11
CA ALA A 137 15.05 3.06 -26.76
C ALA A 137 13.63 3.18 -27.33
N GLU A 138 13.13 2.13 -27.97
CA GLU A 138 11.77 2.06 -28.50
C GLU A 138 10.74 2.14 -27.38
N LEU A 139 10.90 1.34 -26.32
CA LEU A 139 10.00 1.38 -25.17
C LEU A 139 9.97 2.76 -24.49
N ILE A 140 11.12 3.44 -24.38
CA ILE A 140 11.20 4.82 -23.87
C ILE A 140 10.36 5.75 -24.74
N ASP A 141 10.44 5.63 -26.06
CA ASP A 141 9.69 6.48 -26.98
C ASP A 141 8.18 6.23 -26.86
N VAL A 142 7.77 4.96 -26.82
CA VAL A 142 6.37 4.56 -26.65
C VAL A 142 5.75 5.13 -25.37
N ILE A 143 6.43 5.02 -24.22
CA ILE A 143 5.87 5.49 -22.95
C ILE A 143 6.21 6.95 -22.62
N ARG A 144 6.80 7.72 -23.54
CA ARG A 144 7.17 9.13 -23.38
C ARG A 144 6.02 10.02 -22.86
N PRO A 145 4.77 9.84 -23.31
CA PRO A 145 3.62 10.60 -22.80
C PRO A 145 3.42 10.49 -21.28
N GLY A 146 3.86 9.38 -20.66
CA GLY A 146 3.75 9.13 -19.21
C GLY A 146 4.72 9.92 -18.35
N GLY A 147 5.69 10.62 -18.96
CA GLY A 147 6.76 11.30 -18.24
C GLY A 147 7.75 10.35 -17.59
N LEU A 148 8.98 10.82 -17.38
CA LEU A 148 10.07 10.02 -16.78
C LEU A 148 10.34 8.69 -17.51
N ALA A 149 10.07 8.63 -18.81
CA ALA A 149 10.20 7.41 -19.61
C ALA A 149 11.58 6.73 -19.51
N PRO A 150 12.74 7.45 -19.53
CA PRO A 150 14.04 6.82 -19.36
C PRO A 150 14.23 6.10 -18.02
N THR A 151 13.50 6.51 -16.99
CA THR A 151 13.55 5.84 -15.67
C THR A 151 12.52 4.71 -15.57
N LYS A 152 11.34 4.89 -16.19
CA LYS A 152 10.23 3.94 -16.10
C LYS A 152 10.41 2.73 -17.02
N ALA A 153 10.88 2.91 -18.26
CA ALA A 153 11.01 1.81 -19.23
C ALA A 153 11.90 0.66 -18.72
N PRO A 154 13.13 0.89 -18.24
CA PRO A 154 13.94 -0.20 -17.69
C PRO A 154 13.29 -0.85 -16.46
N ARG A 155 12.52 -0.10 -15.66
CA ARG A 155 11.78 -0.64 -14.52
C ARG A 155 10.63 -1.54 -14.97
N LEU A 156 9.88 -1.16 -16.00
CA LEU A 156 8.81 -2.00 -16.58
C LEU A 156 9.39 -3.34 -17.06
N GLN A 157 10.45 -3.32 -17.85
CA GLN A 157 11.10 -4.53 -18.33
C GLN A 157 11.65 -5.39 -17.18
N ALA A 158 12.31 -4.79 -16.20
CA ALA A 158 12.80 -5.52 -15.03
C ALA A 158 11.67 -6.14 -14.19
N THR A 159 10.53 -5.44 -14.06
CA THR A 159 9.34 -5.96 -13.37
C THR A 159 8.75 -7.15 -14.11
N LEU A 160 8.53 -7.04 -15.44
CA LEU A 160 8.00 -8.11 -16.27
C LEU A 160 8.91 -9.34 -16.26
N ARG A 161 10.22 -9.13 -16.42
CA ARG A 161 11.24 -10.20 -16.33
C ARG A 161 11.17 -10.92 -14.99
N ARG A 162 11.10 -10.18 -13.89
CA ARG A 162 11.03 -10.75 -12.54
C ARG A 162 9.79 -11.62 -12.37
N ILE A 163 8.63 -11.18 -12.86
CA ILE A 163 7.39 -11.97 -12.83
C ILE A 163 7.58 -13.26 -13.63
N ARG A 164 8.06 -13.18 -14.85
CA ARG A 164 8.28 -14.33 -15.73
C ARG A 164 9.30 -15.32 -15.13
N GLU A 165 10.40 -14.86 -14.56
CA GLU A 165 11.42 -15.71 -13.96
C GLU A 165 10.89 -16.50 -12.76
N GLU A 166 9.97 -15.93 -11.98
CA GLU A 166 9.40 -16.61 -10.82
C GLU A 166 8.17 -17.46 -11.16
N ARG A 167 7.42 -17.09 -12.20
CA ARG A 167 6.12 -17.70 -12.49
C ARG A 167 6.09 -18.53 -13.78
N GLY A 168 7.04 -18.34 -14.65
CA GLY A 168 7.07 -18.96 -15.99
C GLY A 168 6.27 -18.18 -17.04
N ASP A 169 5.45 -17.22 -16.62
CA ASP A 169 4.64 -16.32 -17.45
C ASP A 169 4.60 -14.90 -16.86
N HIS A 170 3.82 -14.00 -17.46
CA HIS A 170 3.65 -12.62 -16.98
C HIS A 170 2.37 -12.43 -16.16
N SER A 171 1.67 -13.51 -15.78
CA SER A 171 0.42 -13.44 -15.04
C SER A 171 0.64 -13.22 -13.55
N LEU A 172 -0.15 -12.32 -12.97
CA LEU A 172 -0.21 -12.06 -11.54
C LEU A 172 -1.53 -12.55 -10.90
N GLU A 173 -2.34 -13.35 -11.62
CA GLU A 173 -3.63 -13.85 -11.12
C GLU A 173 -3.50 -14.66 -9.83
N PHE A 174 -2.41 -15.40 -9.65
CA PHE A 174 -2.16 -16.19 -8.44
C PHE A 174 -2.19 -15.38 -7.13
N LEU A 175 -1.99 -14.05 -7.21
CA LEU A 175 -2.05 -13.18 -6.04
C LEU A 175 -3.44 -13.13 -5.42
N GLY A 176 -4.49 -13.43 -6.19
CA GLY A 176 -5.87 -13.50 -5.71
C GLY A 176 -6.11 -14.64 -4.72
N ASP A 177 -5.39 -15.75 -4.86
CA ASP A 177 -5.50 -16.92 -3.99
C ASP A 177 -4.60 -16.82 -2.73
N MET A 178 -3.74 -15.81 -2.68
CA MET A 178 -2.86 -15.61 -1.54
C MET A 178 -3.54 -14.83 -0.41
N ALA A 179 -3.14 -15.10 0.83
CA ALA A 179 -3.50 -14.21 1.94
C ALA A 179 -3.00 -12.78 1.65
N PRO A 180 -3.81 -11.73 1.91
CA PRO A 180 -3.51 -10.35 1.49
C PRO A 180 -2.11 -9.85 1.87
N LEU A 181 -1.66 -10.12 3.10
CA LEU A 181 -0.32 -9.71 3.55
C LEU A 181 0.79 -10.49 2.86
N ALA A 182 0.60 -11.79 2.59
CA ALA A 182 1.58 -12.59 1.87
C ALA A 182 1.71 -12.14 0.40
N ALA A 183 0.59 -11.83 -0.26
CA ALA A 183 0.58 -11.26 -1.61
C ALA A 183 1.33 -9.91 -1.65
N ARG A 184 1.08 -9.03 -0.67
CA ARG A 184 1.79 -7.76 -0.55
C ARG A 184 3.30 -7.97 -0.33
N ASP A 185 3.67 -8.86 0.56
CA ASP A 185 5.06 -9.14 0.87
C ASP A 185 5.79 -9.69 -0.37
N TRP A 186 5.16 -10.57 -1.14
CA TRP A 186 5.70 -11.03 -2.42
C TRP A 186 5.91 -9.87 -3.41
N LEU A 187 4.90 -9.03 -3.64
CA LEU A 187 5.01 -7.86 -4.53
C LEU A 187 6.13 -6.92 -4.12
N THR A 188 6.35 -6.72 -2.82
CA THR A 188 7.39 -5.81 -2.33
C THR A 188 8.81 -6.38 -2.46
N THR A 189 8.98 -7.64 -2.86
CA THR A 189 10.30 -8.18 -3.27
C THR A 189 10.74 -7.64 -4.63
N ILE A 190 9.81 -7.16 -5.46
CA ILE A 190 10.10 -6.59 -6.77
C ILE A 190 10.68 -5.17 -6.59
N PRO A 191 11.89 -4.88 -7.11
CA PRO A 191 12.51 -3.57 -6.95
C PRO A 191 11.63 -2.43 -7.48
N GLY A 192 11.39 -1.42 -6.64
CA GLY A 192 10.55 -0.27 -7.00
C GLY A 192 9.05 -0.46 -6.72
N ILE A 193 8.63 -1.62 -6.24
CA ILE A 193 7.27 -1.87 -5.75
C ILE A 193 7.27 -1.76 -4.22
N GLY A 194 6.75 -0.64 -3.73
CA GLY A 194 6.56 -0.42 -2.29
C GLY A 194 5.18 -0.86 -1.81
N LYS A 195 4.95 -0.79 -0.49
CA LYS A 195 3.67 -1.14 0.13
C LYS A 195 2.47 -0.47 -0.55
N LYS A 196 2.58 0.82 -0.90
CA LYS A 196 1.50 1.58 -1.56
C LYS A 196 1.15 0.97 -2.91
N THR A 197 2.13 0.73 -3.78
CA THR A 197 1.91 0.15 -5.12
C THR A 197 1.34 -1.26 -5.02
N ALA A 198 1.88 -2.09 -4.14
CA ALA A 198 1.36 -3.43 -3.89
C ALA A 198 -0.09 -3.40 -3.39
N SER A 199 -0.43 -2.51 -2.45
CA SER A 199 -1.80 -2.37 -1.94
C SER A 199 -2.78 -1.87 -3.01
N VAL A 200 -2.36 -0.97 -3.93
CA VAL A 200 -3.19 -0.55 -5.07
C VAL A 200 -3.56 -1.77 -5.91
N LEU A 201 -2.55 -2.52 -6.38
CA LEU A 201 -2.78 -3.71 -7.19
C LEU A 201 -3.75 -4.68 -6.50
N LEU A 202 -3.46 -5.03 -5.24
CA LEU A 202 -4.23 -6.02 -4.49
C LEU A 202 -5.67 -5.58 -4.21
N LEU A 203 -5.88 -4.29 -3.93
CA LEU A 203 -7.21 -3.74 -3.71
C LEU A 203 -8.02 -3.68 -5.01
N PHE A 204 -7.42 -3.18 -6.10
CA PHE A 204 -8.16 -2.95 -7.35
C PHE A 204 -8.38 -4.22 -8.17
N CYS A 205 -7.48 -5.20 -8.12
CA CYS A 205 -7.64 -6.43 -8.86
C CYS A 205 -8.34 -7.55 -8.10
N PHE A 206 -8.19 -7.61 -6.77
CA PHE A 206 -8.66 -8.76 -5.99
C PHE A 206 -9.54 -8.37 -4.78
N ASN A 207 -9.84 -7.09 -4.60
CA ASN A 207 -10.54 -6.58 -3.42
C ASN A 207 -9.89 -7.00 -2.09
N HIS A 208 -8.58 -7.22 -2.09
CA HIS A 208 -7.86 -7.50 -0.86
C HIS A 208 -7.90 -6.27 0.06
N PRO A 209 -8.27 -6.42 1.34
CA PRO A 209 -8.50 -5.30 2.25
C PRO A 209 -7.18 -4.68 2.75
N LEU A 210 -6.38 -4.17 1.82
CA LEU A 210 -5.12 -3.48 2.08
C LEU A 210 -5.22 -2.04 1.60
N MET A 211 -5.35 -1.10 2.54
CA MET A 211 -5.54 0.31 2.26
C MET A 211 -4.30 0.94 1.60
N PRO A 212 -4.34 1.38 0.35
CA PRO A 212 -3.28 2.19 -0.22
C PRO A 212 -3.34 3.61 0.35
N VAL A 213 -2.23 4.12 0.86
CA VAL A 213 -2.16 5.50 1.37
C VAL A 213 -1.28 6.32 0.43
N ASP A 214 -1.94 7.07 -0.44
CA ASP A 214 -1.28 8.05 -1.30
C ASP A 214 -1.25 9.44 -0.62
N ARG A 215 -0.66 10.43 -1.28
CA ARG A 215 -0.57 11.80 -0.76
C ARG A 215 -1.94 12.47 -0.53
N HIS A 216 -3.00 12.06 -1.26
CA HIS A 216 -4.35 12.62 -1.06
C HIS A 216 -4.99 11.99 0.17
N VAL A 217 -4.99 10.68 0.25
CA VAL A 217 -5.46 9.93 1.42
C VAL A 217 -4.70 10.35 2.67
N GLU A 218 -3.36 10.41 2.63
CA GLU A 218 -2.52 10.82 3.75
C GLU A 218 -2.90 12.22 4.26
N ARG A 219 -3.02 13.18 3.35
CA ARG A 219 -3.37 14.56 3.69
C ARG A 219 -4.74 14.66 4.35
N VAL A 220 -5.76 14.03 3.74
CA VAL A 220 -7.12 14.02 4.26
C VAL A 220 -7.15 13.38 5.64
N ALA A 221 -6.56 12.20 5.78
CA ALA A 221 -6.53 11.45 7.02
C ALA A 221 -5.84 12.19 8.16
N LYS A 222 -4.71 12.85 7.88
CA LYS A 222 -3.99 13.68 8.87
C LYS A 222 -4.82 14.90 9.30
N ARG A 223 -5.52 15.54 8.36
CA ARG A 223 -6.35 16.72 8.65
C ARG A 223 -7.59 16.38 9.46
N ILE A 224 -8.25 15.27 9.16
CA ILE A 224 -9.41 14.81 9.93
C ILE A 224 -8.98 14.31 11.32
N GLY A 225 -7.77 13.78 11.46
CA GLY A 225 -7.27 13.15 12.68
C GLY A 225 -7.43 11.63 12.69
N LEU A 226 -7.70 10.98 11.55
CA LEU A 226 -7.70 9.53 11.42
C LEU A 226 -6.30 8.94 11.66
N VAL A 227 -5.26 9.64 11.23
CA VAL A 227 -3.87 9.28 11.54
C VAL A 227 -3.14 10.47 12.16
N PRO A 228 -2.09 10.26 12.96
CA PRO A 228 -1.31 11.35 13.56
C PRO A 228 -0.73 12.27 12.48
N ALA A 229 -0.72 13.58 12.70
CA ALA A 229 -0.17 14.56 11.76
C ALA A 229 1.29 14.27 11.36
N LYS A 230 2.08 13.67 12.27
CA LYS A 230 3.49 13.30 12.05
C LYS A 230 3.69 11.84 11.62
N ALA A 231 2.63 11.08 11.33
CA ALA A 231 2.77 9.69 10.87
C ALA A 231 3.51 9.66 9.54
N LEU A 232 4.47 8.74 9.41
CA LEU A 232 5.11 8.43 8.13
C LEU A 232 4.15 7.61 7.26
N PRO A 233 4.27 7.61 5.93
CA PRO A 233 3.35 6.95 5.01
C PRO A 233 3.12 5.46 5.33
N ASP A 234 4.19 4.70 5.61
CA ASP A 234 4.08 3.28 5.97
C ASP A 234 3.31 3.05 7.26
N LEU A 235 3.55 3.89 8.28
CA LEU A 235 2.81 3.81 9.55
C LEU A 235 1.34 4.21 9.34
N ALA A 236 1.05 5.21 8.52
CA ALA A 236 -0.31 5.60 8.19
C ALA A 236 -1.05 4.45 7.49
N THR A 237 -0.39 3.74 6.56
CA THR A 237 -0.92 2.54 5.91
C THR A 237 -1.27 1.45 6.94
N ASP A 238 -0.33 1.14 7.85
CA ASP A 238 -0.56 0.13 8.88
C ASP A 238 -1.68 0.54 9.86
N GLN A 239 -1.81 1.84 10.16
CA GLN A 239 -2.88 2.39 10.99
C GLN A 239 -4.25 2.29 10.32
N PHE A 240 -4.35 2.60 9.02
CA PHE A 240 -5.58 2.39 8.26
C PHE A 240 -6.00 0.93 8.23
N ASN A 241 -5.08 0.02 7.92
CA ASN A 241 -5.38 -1.40 7.92
C ASN A 241 -5.86 -1.88 9.30
N ALA A 242 -5.29 -1.35 10.39
CA ALA A 242 -5.72 -1.68 11.74
C ALA A 242 -7.13 -1.12 12.06
N MET A 243 -7.51 0.03 11.54
CA MET A 243 -8.85 0.60 11.71
C MET A 243 -9.88 -0.16 10.86
N LEU A 244 -9.55 -0.48 9.61
CA LEU A 244 -10.43 -1.19 8.68
C LEU A 244 -10.57 -2.69 8.98
N ALA A 245 -9.78 -3.25 9.88
CA ALA A 245 -9.87 -4.67 10.24
C ALA A 245 -11.24 -5.09 10.80
N GLY A 246 -12.03 -4.16 11.31
CA GLY A 246 -13.41 -4.39 11.79
C GLY A 246 -14.48 -4.39 10.69
N PHE A 247 -14.17 -3.83 9.52
CA PHE A 247 -15.06 -3.71 8.36
C PHE A 247 -14.23 -3.68 7.06
N PRO A 248 -13.53 -4.78 6.77
CA PRO A 248 -12.58 -4.87 5.65
C PRO A 248 -13.22 -4.64 4.28
N GLU A 249 -14.53 -4.93 4.15
CA GLU A 249 -15.33 -4.70 2.94
C GLU A 249 -15.39 -3.24 2.52
N ARG A 250 -15.21 -2.29 3.45
CA ARG A 250 -15.20 -0.85 3.15
C ARG A 250 -13.82 -0.32 2.72
N THR A 251 -12.81 -1.16 2.57
CA THR A 251 -11.44 -0.69 2.24
C THR A 251 -11.37 -0.01 0.88
N TYR A 252 -12.03 -0.58 -0.14
CA TYR A 252 -12.10 0.02 -1.47
C TYR A 252 -12.84 1.36 -1.44
N GLU A 253 -14.03 1.38 -0.84
CA GLU A 253 -14.82 2.59 -0.65
C GLU A 253 -14.02 3.69 0.07
N ALA A 254 -13.35 3.34 1.16
CA ALA A 254 -12.53 4.27 1.93
C ALA A 254 -11.41 4.90 1.08
N HIS A 255 -10.73 4.09 0.27
CA HIS A 255 -9.67 4.58 -0.60
C HIS A 255 -10.21 5.57 -1.64
N VAL A 256 -11.26 5.19 -2.37
CA VAL A 256 -11.83 6.00 -3.45
C VAL A 256 -12.42 7.30 -2.92
N LEU A 257 -13.23 7.25 -1.86
CA LEU A 257 -13.84 8.44 -1.26
C LEU A 257 -12.82 9.44 -0.74
N LEU A 258 -11.77 8.95 -0.05
CA LEU A 258 -10.72 9.83 0.48
C LEU A 258 -9.87 10.47 -0.62
N ILE A 259 -9.60 9.76 -1.72
CA ILE A 259 -8.92 10.35 -2.89
C ILE A 259 -9.81 11.43 -3.52
N HIS A 260 -11.08 11.13 -3.81
CA HIS A 260 -12.01 12.09 -4.41
C HIS A 260 -12.10 13.35 -3.55
N HIS A 261 -12.30 13.20 -2.26
CA HIS A 261 -12.35 14.32 -1.33
C HIS A 261 -11.05 15.12 -1.30
N GLY A 262 -9.90 14.43 -1.31
CA GLY A 262 -8.59 15.06 -1.35
C GLY A 262 -8.34 15.86 -2.62
N ARG A 263 -8.88 15.43 -3.76
CA ARG A 263 -8.75 16.11 -5.05
C ARG A 263 -9.73 17.27 -5.20
N ALA A 264 -10.99 17.05 -4.86
CA ALA A 264 -12.06 18.01 -5.12
C ALA A 264 -12.17 19.12 -4.05
N ILE A 265 -12.13 18.76 -2.77
CA ILE A 265 -12.44 19.63 -1.64
C ILE A 265 -11.24 19.87 -0.73
N CYS A 266 -10.65 18.80 -0.18
CA CYS A 266 -9.55 18.91 0.78
C CYS A 266 -8.20 19.12 0.07
N GLN A 267 -8.10 20.15 -0.78
CA GLN A 267 -6.92 20.46 -1.56
C GLN A 267 -5.72 20.87 -0.69
N ALA A 268 -4.49 20.73 -1.23
CA ALA A 268 -3.28 20.96 -0.45
C ALA A 268 -3.13 22.42 -0.01
N ARG A 269 -3.32 23.37 -0.93
CA ARG A 269 -3.08 24.80 -0.70
C ARG A 269 -4.35 25.57 -0.30
N SER A 270 -5.49 25.26 -0.89
CA SER A 270 -6.74 26.00 -0.69
C SER A 270 -7.90 25.04 -0.48
N PRO A 271 -8.01 24.40 0.69
CA PRO A 271 -9.12 23.50 0.99
C PRO A 271 -10.44 24.27 1.05
N LYS A 272 -11.46 23.74 0.39
CA LYS A 272 -12.80 24.34 0.30
C LYS A 272 -13.63 23.95 1.54
N HIS A 273 -13.34 24.54 2.69
CA HIS A 273 -13.93 24.15 3.97
C HIS A 273 -15.47 24.31 3.99
N ASP A 274 -16.01 25.30 3.29
CA ASP A 274 -17.46 25.55 3.26
C ASP A 274 -18.25 24.49 2.50
N LEU A 275 -17.57 23.72 1.62
CA LEU A 275 -18.16 22.58 0.89
C LEU A 275 -17.83 21.24 1.54
N CYS A 276 -17.11 21.23 2.66
CA CYS A 276 -16.61 19.99 3.25
C CYS A 276 -17.68 19.35 4.15
N PRO A 277 -18.18 18.13 3.83
CA PRO A 277 -19.23 17.46 4.59
C PRO A 277 -18.77 16.96 5.98
N ILE A 278 -17.45 16.94 6.19
CA ILE A 278 -16.83 16.48 7.44
C ILE A 278 -16.14 17.61 8.20
N ARG A 279 -16.48 18.87 7.88
CA ARG A 279 -15.88 20.08 8.49
C ARG A 279 -15.95 20.05 10.00
N ASP A 280 -17.11 19.76 10.55
CA ASP A 280 -17.39 19.85 11.99
C ASP A 280 -16.66 18.76 12.82
N ARG A 281 -16.15 17.73 12.14
CA ARG A 281 -15.35 16.64 12.73
C ARG A 281 -13.87 16.74 12.38
N CYS A 282 -13.45 17.78 11.68
CA CYS A 282 -12.11 17.90 11.13
C CYS A 282 -11.16 18.57 12.14
N SER A 283 -10.17 17.82 12.65
CA SER A 283 -9.16 18.34 13.57
C SER A 283 -8.28 19.46 13.00
N PHE A 284 -8.25 19.64 11.67
CA PHE A 284 -7.55 20.73 11.01
C PHE A 284 -8.32 22.04 11.08
N VAL A 285 -9.66 21.98 11.10
CA VAL A 285 -10.55 23.14 11.24
C VAL A 285 -10.72 23.48 12.72
N ASP A 286 -11.03 22.48 13.53
CA ASP A 286 -11.13 22.59 14.98
C ASP A 286 -10.33 21.46 15.65
N PRO A 287 -9.20 21.80 16.31
CA PRO A 287 -8.40 20.79 17.03
C PRO A 287 -9.16 20.09 18.16
N LYS A 288 -10.30 20.63 18.60
CA LYS A 288 -11.17 20.06 19.64
C LYS A 288 -12.38 19.34 19.05
N ALA A 289 -12.50 19.25 17.71
CA ALA A 289 -13.61 18.55 17.05
C ALA A 289 -13.78 17.12 17.60
N PRO A 290 -15.02 16.68 17.84
CA PRO A 290 -15.36 15.40 18.46
C PRO A 290 -14.92 14.19 17.63
#